data_d6042e2d5653333803c6d7e46304ba31
#
_entry.id   d6042e2d5653333803c6d7e46304ba31
#
_cell.length_a   1.000
_cell.length_b   1.000
_cell.length_c   1.000
_cell.angle_alpha   90.00
_cell.angle_beta   90.00
_cell.angle_gamma   90.00
#
_symmetry.space_group_name_H-M   'P 1'
#
loop_
_entity.id
_entity.type
_entity.pdbx_description
1 polymer ?
#
loop_
_entity_poly.entity_id
_entity_poly.type
_entity_poly.pdbx_seq_one_letter_code
_entity_poly.pdbx_strand_id
1 'polypeptide(L)'
;VSDERAGRRRLWWGLGIGAGAFVLVLALLAALVLTGVLWPNRLSASRFDVRGVDVSAYQGEIDWPTLASQDLDFAFVKATEGSSHVDERFEANWSGARDTHLLVGAYHFLSFESPGERQAAHVADTVPAAAGTLPPVVDLELYGGFLDAPPDRDDVRAILDPLLADLEEHYGAPPIIYTTQQMRDDYLGGDYDAYPLWIRSVASSPDLPRRAWDFWQYSDRDHLDGYDGEEEHIDMNVFDGTLDDLRAVTLR
;
A
#
# COMPACT_ATOMS: atom_id res chain seq x y z
N VAL A 1 -55.29 24.21 -28.94
CA VAL A 1 -54.99 24.44 -27.50
C VAL A 1 -54.90 23.13 -26.69
N SER A 2 -55.68 22.07 -27.07
CA SER A 2 -55.62 20.78 -26.36
C SER A 2 -54.40 19.93 -26.73
N ASP A 3 -53.89 19.97 -27.94
CA ASP A 3 -52.75 19.19 -28.42
C ASP A 3 -51.38 19.67 -27.87
N GLU A 4 -51.21 20.97 -27.74
CA GLU A 4 -49.98 21.55 -27.13
C GLU A 4 -49.82 21.19 -25.64
N ARG A 5 -50.91 21.10 -24.91
CA ARG A 5 -50.89 20.70 -23.50
C ARG A 5 -50.56 19.20 -23.33
N ALA A 6 -51.04 18.35 -24.24
CA ALA A 6 -50.70 16.94 -24.26
C ALA A 6 -49.23 16.68 -24.59
N GLY A 7 -48.68 17.43 -25.59
CA GLY A 7 -47.27 17.37 -25.93
C GLY A 7 -46.32 17.80 -24.80
N ARG A 8 -46.63 18.95 -24.15
CA ARG A 8 -45.86 19.42 -23.00
C ARG A 8 -45.90 18.43 -21.83
N ARG A 9 -47.05 17.82 -21.55
CA ARG A 9 -47.20 16.83 -20.50
C ARG A 9 -46.37 15.58 -20.75
N ARG A 10 -46.35 15.09 -22.00
CA ARG A 10 -45.48 13.94 -22.39
C ARG A 10 -44.00 14.28 -22.28
N LEU A 11 -43.59 15.49 -22.63
CA LEU A 11 -42.22 15.98 -22.48
C LEU A 11 -41.79 15.99 -21.00
N TRP A 12 -42.63 16.54 -20.12
CA TRP A 12 -42.34 16.56 -18.66
C TRP A 12 -42.30 15.17 -18.04
N TRP A 13 -43.16 14.25 -18.48
CA TRP A 13 -43.07 12.85 -18.06
C TRP A 13 -41.80 12.17 -18.57
N GLY A 14 -41.40 12.41 -19.81
CA GLY A 14 -40.13 11.89 -20.33
C GLY A 14 -38.91 12.42 -19.60
N LEU A 15 -38.90 13.72 -19.30
CA LEU A 15 -37.81 14.34 -18.49
C LEU A 15 -37.79 13.78 -17.05
N GLY A 16 -38.96 13.59 -16.43
CA GLY A 16 -39.05 13.02 -15.08
C GLY A 16 -38.55 11.56 -15.01
N ILE A 17 -38.93 10.73 -16.00
CA ILE A 17 -38.43 9.36 -16.10
C ILE A 17 -36.92 9.33 -16.37
N GLY A 18 -36.43 10.20 -17.27
CA GLY A 18 -34.99 10.32 -17.55
C GLY A 18 -34.16 10.75 -16.32
N ALA A 19 -34.66 11.75 -15.58
CA ALA A 19 -34.01 12.19 -14.34
C ALA A 19 -34.04 11.10 -13.26
N GLY A 20 -35.17 10.37 -13.12
CA GLY A 20 -35.26 9.23 -12.17
C GLY A 20 -34.30 8.11 -12.54
N ALA A 21 -34.23 7.73 -13.80
CA ALA A 21 -33.27 6.72 -14.27
C ALA A 21 -31.81 7.16 -14.05
N PHE A 22 -31.48 8.41 -14.30
CA PHE A 22 -30.16 8.97 -14.04
C PHE A 22 -29.77 8.89 -12.56
N VAL A 23 -30.67 9.28 -11.66
CA VAL A 23 -30.43 9.17 -10.20
C VAL A 23 -30.25 7.71 -9.76
N LEU A 24 -31.01 6.78 -10.32
CA LEU A 24 -30.84 5.36 -10.01
C LEU A 24 -29.50 4.82 -10.48
N VAL A 25 -29.01 5.22 -11.66
CA VAL A 25 -27.68 4.86 -12.17
C VAL A 25 -26.59 5.41 -11.26
N LEU A 26 -26.68 6.69 -10.86
CA LEU A 26 -25.73 7.27 -9.93
C LEU A 26 -25.73 6.56 -8.56
N ALA A 27 -26.89 6.24 -8.03
CA ALA A 27 -27.02 5.50 -6.78
C ALA A 27 -26.41 4.09 -6.90
N LEU A 28 -26.63 3.40 -8.02
CA LEU A 28 -26.02 2.09 -8.29
C LEU A 28 -24.49 2.21 -8.39
N LEU A 29 -23.97 3.18 -9.14
CA LEU A 29 -22.53 3.42 -9.24
C LEU A 29 -21.91 3.73 -7.88
N ALA A 30 -22.56 4.59 -7.09
CA ALA A 30 -22.11 4.88 -5.73
C ALA A 30 -22.12 3.62 -4.84
N ALA A 31 -23.16 2.79 -4.94
CA ALA A 31 -23.21 1.53 -4.21
C ALA A 31 -22.08 0.58 -4.63
N LEU A 32 -21.80 0.46 -5.93
CA LEU A 32 -20.72 -0.37 -6.45
C LEU A 32 -19.32 0.12 -6.01
N VAL A 33 -19.14 1.43 -5.87
CA VAL A 33 -17.90 2.00 -5.32
C VAL A 33 -17.81 1.76 -3.81
N LEU A 34 -18.91 1.99 -3.07
CA LEU A 34 -18.95 1.79 -1.61
C LEU A 34 -18.76 0.33 -1.20
N THR A 35 -19.20 -0.61 -2.04
CA THR A 35 -19.00 -2.06 -1.83
C THR A 35 -17.67 -2.57 -2.36
N GLY A 36 -16.79 -1.71 -2.91
CA GLY A 36 -15.49 -2.12 -3.48
C GLY A 36 -15.56 -2.87 -4.81
N VAL A 37 -16.76 -3.15 -5.35
CA VAL A 37 -16.93 -3.83 -6.66
C VAL A 37 -16.34 -3.00 -7.80
N LEU A 38 -16.53 -1.67 -7.74
CA LEU A 38 -15.87 -0.73 -8.64
C LEU A 38 -14.86 0.09 -7.83
N TRP A 39 -13.57 -0.18 -8.04
CA TRP A 39 -12.50 0.62 -7.46
C TRP A 39 -11.81 1.44 -8.55
N PRO A 40 -11.99 2.78 -8.57
CA PRO A 40 -11.49 3.62 -9.66
C PRO A 40 -9.98 3.52 -9.86
N ASN A 41 -9.22 3.33 -8.79
CA ASN A 41 -7.77 3.19 -8.84
C ASN A 41 -7.30 1.98 -9.65
N ARG A 42 -8.07 0.90 -9.74
CA ARG A 42 -7.72 -0.27 -10.57
C ARG A 42 -7.49 0.11 -12.03
N LEU A 43 -8.27 1.08 -12.57
CA LEU A 43 -8.08 1.57 -13.94
C LEU A 43 -6.77 2.36 -14.08
N SER A 44 -6.39 3.11 -13.04
CA SER A 44 -5.13 3.85 -13.04
C SER A 44 -3.93 2.92 -12.82
N ALA A 45 -4.07 1.94 -11.93
CA ALA A 45 -3.07 0.93 -11.64
C ALA A 45 -2.84 -0.05 -12.80
N SER A 46 -3.85 -0.29 -13.66
CA SER A 46 -3.72 -1.19 -14.82
C SER A 46 -2.70 -0.74 -15.88
N ARG A 47 -2.12 0.44 -15.75
CA ARG A 47 -1.04 0.94 -16.62
C ARG A 47 0.35 0.46 -16.21
N PHE A 48 0.45 -0.15 -15.04
CA PHE A 48 1.70 -0.66 -14.48
C PHE A 48 1.70 -2.18 -14.64
N ASP A 49 2.78 -2.69 -15.19
CA ASP A 49 2.91 -4.11 -15.50
C ASP A 49 3.36 -4.94 -14.30
N VAL A 50 4.07 -4.31 -13.34
CA VAL A 50 4.62 -4.99 -12.15
C VAL A 50 3.68 -4.79 -10.96
N ARG A 51 3.17 -5.89 -10.41
CA ARG A 51 2.13 -5.91 -9.39
C ARG A 51 2.57 -6.70 -8.17
N GLY A 52 2.06 -6.30 -7.02
CA GLY A 52 2.35 -6.99 -5.78
C GLY A 52 1.27 -6.80 -4.74
N VAL A 53 1.51 -7.44 -3.62
CA VAL A 53 0.67 -7.36 -2.42
C VAL A 53 1.51 -6.96 -1.21
N ASP A 54 0.87 -6.45 -0.17
CA ASP A 54 1.45 -6.44 1.16
C ASP A 54 0.53 -7.16 2.14
N VAL A 55 1.15 -7.88 3.08
CA VAL A 55 0.47 -8.80 3.98
C VAL A 55 1.06 -8.74 5.39
N SER A 56 0.26 -9.13 6.36
CA SER A 56 0.63 -9.29 7.76
C SER A 56 -0.02 -10.54 8.36
N ALA A 57 0.02 -10.68 9.66
CA ALA A 57 -0.72 -11.72 10.37
C ALA A 57 -2.24 -11.66 10.17
N TYR A 58 -2.79 -10.50 9.79
CA TYR A 58 -4.23 -10.32 9.57
C TYR A 58 -4.78 -11.13 8.39
N GLN A 59 -3.97 -11.46 7.38
CA GLN A 59 -4.33 -12.34 6.28
C GLN A 59 -4.34 -13.84 6.70
N GLY A 60 -3.96 -14.16 7.94
CA GLY A 60 -4.00 -15.52 8.47
C GLY A 60 -2.96 -16.46 7.86
N GLU A 61 -3.36 -17.70 7.59
CA GLU A 61 -2.51 -18.65 6.87
C GLU A 61 -2.62 -18.40 5.37
N ILE A 62 -1.45 -18.26 4.70
CA ILE A 62 -1.39 -17.96 3.28
C ILE A 62 -0.87 -19.18 2.51
N ASP A 63 -1.66 -19.67 1.56
CA ASP A 63 -1.23 -20.58 0.49
C ASP A 63 -0.48 -19.77 -0.58
N TRP A 64 0.80 -19.56 -0.35
CA TRP A 64 1.67 -18.74 -1.21
C TRP A 64 1.71 -19.21 -2.67
N PRO A 65 1.75 -20.52 -3.00
CA PRO A 65 1.62 -21.00 -4.38
C PRO A 65 0.32 -20.53 -5.05
N THR A 66 -0.80 -20.58 -4.35
CA THR A 66 -2.09 -20.11 -4.88
C THR A 66 -2.10 -18.60 -5.03
N LEU A 67 -1.67 -17.86 -4.00
CA LEU A 67 -1.62 -16.38 -4.04
C LEU A 67 -0.68 -15.89 -5.14
N ALA A 68 0.53 -16.42 -5.23
CA ALA A 68 1.51 -16.03 -6.23
C ALA A 68 1.09 -16.32 -7.68
N SER A 69 0.18 -17.28 -7.90
CA SER A 69 -0.31 -17.61 -9.25
C SER A 69 -1.22 -16.55 -9.87
N GLN A 70 -1.58 -15.49 -9.13
CA GLN A 70 -2.60 -14.51 -9.50
C GLN A 70 -2.05 -13.19 -10.06
N ASP A 71 -1.12 -13.24 -10.99
CA ASP A 71 -0.54 -12.06 -11.69
C ASP A 71 0.16 -11.11 -10.72
N LEU A 72 1.00 -11.67 -9.85
CA LEU A 72 1.82 -10.96 -8.88
C LEU A 72 3.31 -11.18 -9.19
N ASP A 73 4.12 -10.15 -8.98
CA ASP A 73 5.57 -10.13 -9.17
C ASP A 73 6.34 -9.94 -7.85
N PHE A 74 5.72 -9.30 -6.85
CA PHE A 74 6.36 -9.03 -5.57
C PHE A 74 5.39 -9.10 -4.39
N ALA A 75 5.94 -9.25 -3.19
CA ALA A 75 5.21 -9.17 -1.94
C ALA A 75 6.03 -8.47 -0.85
N PHE A 76 5.39 -7.61 -0.07
CA PHE A 76 5.92 -7.09 1.18
C PHE A 76 5.23 -7.79 2.35
N VAL A 77 6.03 -8.28 3.31
CA VAL A 77 5.55 -9.04 4.46
C VAL A 77 5.85 -8.27 5.75
N LYS A 78 4.84 -8.06 6.61
CA LYS A 78 5.07 -7.47 7.94
C LYS A 78 6.07 -8.32 8.71
N ALA A 79 7.12 -7.68 9.22
CA ALA A 79 8.14 -8.35 10.03
C ALA A 79 8.08 -7.88 11.48
N THR A 80 8.16 -6.58 11.69
CA THR A 80 8.35 -6.03 13.04
C THR A 80 7.54 -4.74 13.22
N GLU A 81 7.34 -4.38 14.49
CA GLU A 81 6.76 -3.12 14.90
C GLU A 81 7.49 -2.61 16.15
N GLY A 82 7.90 -1.33 16.11
CA GLY A 82 8.66 -0.73 17.19
C GLY A 82 9.93 -1.52 17.52
N SER A 83 10.34 -1.54 18.78
CA SER A 83 11.61 -2.14 19.20
C SER A 83 11.51 -3.58 19.73
N SER A 84 10.33 -4.23 19.64
CA SER A 84 10.15 -5.54 20.30
C SER A 84 9.05 -6.44 19.76
N HIS A 85 8.13 -5.95 18.94
CA HIS A 85 7.06 -6.79 18.39
C HIS A 85 7.51 -7.40 17.07
N VAL A 86 7.35 -8.71 16.93
CA VAL A 86 7.51 -9.47 15.68
C VAL A 86 6.12 -9.92 15.23
N ASP A 87 5.80 -9.74 13.96
CA ASP A 87 4.55 -10.26 13.41
C ASP A 87 4.52 -11.79 13.53
N GLU A 88 3.44 -12.33 14.09
CA GLU A 88 3.35 -13.76 14.44
C GLU A 88 3.39 -14.69 13.23
N ARG A 89 3.13 -14.17 12.02
CA ARG A 89 3.19 -14.91 10.75
C ARG A 89 4.43 -14.59 9.92
N PHE A 90 5.32 -13.72 10.40
CA PHE A 90 6.46 -13.28 9.60
C PHE A 90 7.29 -14.44 9.06
N GLU A 91 7.72 -15.38 9.88
CA GLU A 91 8.59 -16.48 9.45
C GLU A 91 7.90 -17.35 8.39
N ALA A 92 6.61 -17.67 8.60
CA ALA A 92 5.82 -18.47 7.67
C ALA A 92 5.60 -17.73 6.35
N ASN A 93 5.23 -16.45 6.40
CA ASN A 93 4.99 -15.63 5.22
C ASN A 93 6.29 -15.34 4.45
N TRP A 94 7.37 -15.00 5.15
CA TRP A 94 8.68 -14.78 4.55
C TRP A 94 9.21 -16.00 3.82
N SER A 95 9.14 -17.18 4.47
CA SER A 95 9.59 -18.43 3.85
C SER A 95 8.69 -18.83 2.68
N GLY A 96 7.37 -18.83 2.90
CA GLY A 96 6.41 -19.26 1.88
C GLY A 96 6.41 -18.36 0.64
N ALA A 97 6.50 -17.05 0.79
CA ALA A 97 6.62 -16.12 -0.34
C ALA A 97 7.91 -16.36 -1.15
N ARG A 98 9.03 -16.55 -0.45
CA ARG A 98 10.34 -16.79 -1.08
C ARG A 98 10.46 -18.15 -1.77
N ASP A 99 9.62 -19.10 -1.45
CA ASP A 99 9.54 -20.39 -2.13
C ASP A 99 8.77 -20.28 -3.47
N THR A 100 8.26 -19.10 -3.81
CA THR A 100 7.60 -18.79 -5.09
C THR A 100 8.51 -18.00 -6.03
N HIS A 101 7.97 -17.48 -7.12
CA HIS A 101 8.67 -16.60 -8.06
C HIS A 101 8.69 -15.13 -7.61
N LEU A 102 7.99 -14.77 -6.55
CA LEU A 102 7.84 -13.39 -6.10
C LEU A 102 9.16 -12.80 -5.60
N LEU A 103 9.38 -11.52 -5.88
CA LEU A 103 10.39 -10.72 -5.21
C LEU A 103 9.84 -10.30 -3.85
N VAL A 104 10.51 -10.70 -2.77
CA VAL A 104 9.98 -10.54 -1.40
C VAL A 104 10.77 -9.47 -0.65
N GLY A 105 10.05 -8.55 -0.01
CA GLY A 105 10.58 -7.59 0.96
C GLY A 105 9.86 -7.71 2.30
N ALA A 106 10.47 -7.16 3.34
CA ALA A 106 9.86 -7.09 4.66
C ALA A 106 9.59 -5.65 5.06
N TYR A 107 8.49 -5.39 5.77
CA TYR A 107 8.22 -4.06 6.30
C TYR A 107 8.21 -4.03 7.83
N HIS A 108 8.69 -2.91 8.34
CA HIS A 108 8.75 -2.54 9.74
C HIS A 108 7.78 -1.39 10.00
N PHE A 109 6.81 -1.57 10.87
CA PHE A 109 5.92 -0.50 11.33
C PHE A 109 6.65 0.37 12.36
N LEU A 110 6.93 1.63 11.99
CA LEU A 110 7.65 2.56 12.84
C LEU A 110 6.84 2.95 14.06
N SER A 111 7.44 2.86 15.24
CA SER A 111 6.86 3.35 16.48
C SER A 111 7.44 4.71 16.86
N PHE A 112 6.55 5.67 17.18
CA PHE A 112 6.98 6.95 17.76
C PHE A 112 7.36 6.87 19.26
N GLU A 113 7.23 5.67 19.86
CA GLU A 113 7.47 5.44 21.28
C GLU A 113 8.83 4.81 21.60
N SER A 114 9.67 4.55 20.57
CA SER A 114 10.98 3.96 20.75
C SER A 114 12.04 4.56 19.83
N PRO A 115 13.32 4.62 20.27
CA PRO A 115 14.42 5.17 19.46
C PRO A 115 14.64 4.42 18.15
N GLY A 116 15.00 5.15 17.08
CA GLY A 116 15.23 4.59 15.75
C GLY A 116 16.30 3.50 15.71
N GLU A 117 17.40 3.68 16.43
CA GLU A 117 18.50 2.69 16.50
C GLU A 117 18.04 1.34 17.10
N ARG A 118 17.11 1.39 18.06
CA ARG A 118 16.54 0.16 18.64
C ARG A 118 15.60 -0.55 17.67
N GLN A 119 14.84 0.23 16.92
CA GLN A 119 13.97 -0.30 15.88
C GLN A 119 14.81 -0.92 14.76
N ALA A 120 15.87 -0.24 14.31
CA ALA A 120 16.80 -0.77 13.31
C ALA A 120 17.45 -2.09 13.76
N ALA A 121 17.94 -2.15 15.01
CA ALA A 121 18.50 -3.37 15.58
C ALA A 121 17.46 -4.50 15.61
N HIS A 122 16.22 -4.20 15.99
CA HIS A 122 15.13 -5.20 16.01
C HIS A 122 14.79 -5.72 14.61
N VAL A 123 14.77 -4.86 13.59
CA VAL A 123 14.61 -5.29 12.20
C VAL A 123 15.77 -6.17 11.76
N ALA A 124 17.02 -5.75 12.01
CA ALA A 124 18.23 -6.49 11.63
C ALA A 124 18.32 -7.87 12.29
N ASP A 125 17.86 -7.99 13.53
CA ASP A 125 17.81 -9.26 14.26
C ASP A 125 16.70 -10.21 13.74
N THR A 126 15.66 -9.67 13.10
CA THR A 126 14.46 -10.40 12.67
C THR A 126 14.48 -10.73 11.19
N VAL A 127 14.85 -9.76 10.34
CA VAL A 127 14.76 -9.87 8.87
C VAL A 127 16.13 -10.24 8.29
N PRO A 128 16.28 -11.41 7.65
CA PRO A 128 17.56 -11.81 7.07
C PRO A 128 17.98 -10.88 5.91
N ALA A 129 19.24 -10.44 5.93
CA ALA A 129 19.87 -9.79 4.77
C ALA A 129 20.17 -10.85 3.69
N ALA A 130 19.19 -11.19 2.88
CA ALA A 130 19.28 -12.27 1.90
C ALA A 130 19.36 -11.71 0.48
N ALA A 131 20.34 -12.18 -0.31
CA ALA A 131 20.45 -11.79 -1.70
C ALA A 131 19.18 -12.13 -2.49
N GLY A 132 18.79 -11.22 -3.37
CA GLY A 132 17.58 -11.35 -4.21
C GLY A 132 16.29 -10.93 -3.52
N THR A 133 16.30 -10.48 -2.25
CA THR A 133 15.15 -9.86 -1.60
C THR A 133 15.11 -8.36 -1.85
N LEU A 134 13.94 -7.76 -1.76
CA LEU A 134 13.80 -6.31 -1.82
C LEU A 134 14.39 -5.67 -0.54
N PRO A 135 14.84 -4.41 -0.59
CA PRO A 135 15.27 -3.68 0.60
C PRO A 135 14.18 -3.65 1.68
N PRO A 136 14.55 -3.51 2.96
CA PRO A 136 13.56 -3.37 4.03
C PRO A 136 12.73 -2.11 3.82
N VAL A 137 11.48 -2.17 4.25
CA VAL A 137 10.55 -1.03 4.21
C VAL A 137 10.37 -0.48 5.62
N VAL A 138 10.40 0.84 5.75
CA VAL A 138 9.98 1.56 6.95
C VAL A 138 8.60 2.15 6.71
N ASP A 139 7.62 1.65 7.43
CA ASP A 139 6.23 2.08 7.38
C ASP A 139 6.02 3.23 8.37
N LEU A 140 5.89 4.44 7.83
CA LEU A 140 5.69 5.69 8.56
C LEU A 140 4.24 6.15 8.44
N GLU A 141 3.42 5.80 9.42
CA GLU A 141 2.01 6.20 9.52
C GLU A 141 1.66 6.69 10.93
N LEU A 142 0.63 7.55 11.03
CA LEU A 142 0.04 7.90 12.32
C LEU A 142 -0.85 6.76 12.82
N TYR A 143 -0.76 6.47 14.12
CA TYR A 143 -1.55 5.41 14.75
C TYR A 143 -2.01 5.80 16.16
N GLY A 144 -3.03 5.15 16.66
CA GLY A 144 -3.52 5.31 18.03
C GLY A 144 -3.75 6.77 18.41
N GLY A 145 -3.15 7.20 19.52
CA GLY A 145 -3.26 8.57 20.03
C GLY A 145 -2.57 9.62 19.16
N PHE A 146 -1.63 9.21 18.28
CA PHE A 146 -0.95 10.11 17.36
C PHE A 146 -1.85 10.57 16.20
N LEU A 147 -2.98 9.93 15.98
CA LEU A 147 -3.99 10.43 15.03
C LEU A 147 -4.62 11.76 15.52
N ASP A 148 -4.80 11.91 16.83
CA ASP A 148 -5.39 13.11 17.43
C ASP A 148 -4.32 14.14 17.82
N ALA A 149 -3.11 13.69 18.13
CA ALA A 149 -1.97 14.50 18.54
C ALA A 149 -0.70 14.05 17.80
N PRO A 150 -0.55 14.43 16.51
CA PRO A 150 0.63 14.07 15.73
C PRO A 150 1.93 14.58 16.37
N PRO A 151 3.03 13.83 16.31
CA PRO A 151 4.32 14.28 16.82
C PRO A 151 4.86 15.45 15.99
N ASP A 152 5.75 16.25 16.60
CA ASP A 152 6.45 17.29 15.85
C ASP A 152 7.43 16.67 14.82
N ARG A 153 7.69 17.42 13.74
CA ARG A 153 8.58 16.95 12.65
C ARG A 153 9.97 16.58 13.16
N ASP A 154 10.51 17.36 14.10
CA ASP A 154 11.84 17.12 14.66
C ASP A 154 11.88 15.82 15.49
N ASP A 155 10.79 15.48 16.19
CA ASP A 155 10.66 14.24 16.95
C ASP A 155 10.60 13.02 15.99
N VAL A 156 9.85 13.13 14.89
CA VAL A 156 9.81 12.08 13.87
C VAL A 156 11.19 11.88 13.25
N ARG A 157 11.89 12.96 12.91
CA ARG A 157 13.25 12.90 12.35
C ARG A 157 14.25 12.28 13.30
N ALA A 158 14.15 12.58 14.59
CA ALA A 158 15.03 12.00 15.60
C ALA A 158 14.91 10.46 15.71
N ILE A 159 13.80 9.91 15.24
CA ILE A 159 13.58 8.46 15.16
C ILE A 159 13.90 7.93 13.76
N LEU A 160 13.42 8.60 12.72
CA LEU A 160 13.51 8.12 11.34
C LEU A 160 14.94 8.14 10.80
N ASP A 161 15.69 9.24 11.05
CA ASP A 161 17.04 9.40 10.51
C ASP A 161 18.00 8.27 10.95
N PRO A 162 18.15 7.95 12.26
CA PRO A 162 19.01 6.85 12.66
C PRO A 162 18.45 5.48 12.23
N LEU A 163 17.13 5.29 12.21
CA LEU A 163 16.51 4.04 11.71
C LEU A 163 16.92 3.75 10.26
N LEU A 164 16.75 4.74 9.38
CA LEU A 164 17.10 4.60 7.96
C LEU A 164 18.60 4.38 7.77
N ALA A 165 19.45 5.15 8.47
CA ALA A 165 20.90 5.06 8.36
C ALA A 165 21.44 3.68 8.79
N ASP A 166 20.97 3.17 9.93
CA ASP A 166 21.39 1.87 10.45
C ASP A 166 20.90 0.71 9.57
N LEU A 167 19.68 0.81 9.01
CA LEU A 167 19.17 -0.18 8.06
C LEU A 167 19.96 -0.15 6.75
N GLU A 168 20.27 1.03 6.20
CA GLU A 168 21.07 1.17 4.99
C GLU A 168 22.48 0.58 5.19
N GLU A 169 23.13 0.82 6.35
CA GLU A 169 24.40 0.23 6.68
C GLU A 169 24.32 -1.30 6.76
N HIS A 170 23.27 -1.83 7.41
CA HIS A 170 23.11 -3.28 7.63
C HIS A 170 22.81 -4.04 6.34
N TYR A 171 21.91 -3.52 5.50
CA TYR A 171 21.43 -4.20 4.29
C TYR A 171 22.23 -3.83 3.05
N GLY A 172 23.05 -2.77 3.09
CA GLY A 172 23.84 -2.29 1.97
C GLY A 172 23.02 -1.70 0.83
N ALA A 173 21.78 -1.29 1.11
CA ALA A 173 20.88 -0.65 0.18
C ALA A 173 19.95 0.31 0.95
N PRO A 174 19.53 1.44 0.34
CA PRO A 174 18.61 2.37 0.99
C PRO A 174 17.27 1.69 1.27
N PRO A 175 16.74 1.79 2.51
CA PRO A 175 15.39 1.33 2.84
C PRO A 175 14.34 2.04 2.00
N ILE A 176 13.22 1.36 1.76
CA ILE A 176 12.03 1.96 1.14
C ILE A 176 11.23 2.65 2.25
N ILE A 177 10.75 3.86 2.02
CA ILE A 177 9.83 4.53 2.95
C ILE A 177 8.40 4.34 2.43
N TYR A 178 7.56 3.64 3.21
CA TYR A 178 6.13 3.59 2.97
C TYR A 178 5.44 4.66 3.80
N THR A 179 4.52 5.40 3.18
CA THR A 179 3.75 6.44 3.87
C THR A 179 2.55 6.91 3.05
N THR A 180 1.69 7.72 3.66
CA THR A 180 0.62 8.45 2.97
C THR A 180 1.15 9.74 2.35
N GLN A 181 0.41 10.31 1.37
CA GLN A 181 0.77 11.60 0.78
C GLN A 181 0.83 12.72 1.83
N GLN A 182 -0.13 12.74 2.77
CA GLN A 182 -0.14 13.73 3.85
C GLN A 182 1.12 13.63 4.73
N MET A 183 1.45 12.43 5.17
CA MET A 183 2.63 12.19 6.01
C MET A 183 3.94 12.56 5.29
N ARG A 184 4.02 12.24 4.00
CA ARG A 184 5.15 12.66 3.16
C ARG A 184 5.31 14.18 3.17
N ASP A 185 4.24 14.92 2.96
CA ASP A 185 4.29 16.39 2.89
C ASP A 185 4.58 17.01 4.27
N ASP A 186 4.03 16.42 5.34
CA ASP A 186 4.20 16.92 6.71
C ASP A 186 5.59 16.60 7.29
N TYR A 187 6.15 15.41 7.00
CA TYR A 187 7.35 14.92 7.69
C TYR A 187 8.57 14.74 6.79
N LEU A 188 8.41 14.24 5.55
CA LEU A 188 9.56 13.93 4.70
C LEU A 188 10.01 15.15 3.90
N GLY A 189 9.10 15.83 3.19
CA GLY A 189 9.47 16.88 2.25
C GLY A 189 10.48 16.38 1.21
N GLY A 190 11.44 17.22 0.84
CA GLY A 190 12.53 16.86 -0.09
C GLY A 190 13.78 16.28 0.57
N ASP A 191 13.82 16.16 1.90
CA ASP A 191 15.03 15.74 2.64
C ASP A 191 15.31 14.23 2.49
N TYR A 192 14.28 13.45 2.09
CA TYR A 192 14.34 11.99 1.94
C TYR A 192 14.22 11.52 0.49
N ASP A 193 14.38 12.41 -0.50
CA ASP A 193 14.28 12.07 -1.93
C ASP A 193 15.33 11.05 -2.42
N ALA A 194 16.33 10.75 -1.60
CA ALA A 194 17.32 9.70 -1.88
C ALA A 194 16.80 8.28 -1.59
N TYR A 195 15.74 8.14 -0.81
CA TYR A 195 15.12 6.87 -0.45
C TYR A 195 13.98 6.55 -1.41
N PRO A 196 13.83 5.28 -1.85
CA PRO A 196 12.67 4.87 -2.61
C PRO A 196 11.39 5.11 -1.82
N LEU A 197 10.34 5.59 -2.51
CA LEU A 197 9.06 5.92 -1.88
C LEU A 197 7.98 4.92 -2.29
N TRP A 198 7.32 4.33 -1.31
CA TRP A 198 6.09 3.57 -1.48
C TRP A 198 4.92 4.39 -0.92
N ILE A 199 4.09 4.91 -1.81
CA ILE A 199 3.00 5.83 -1.44
C ILE A 199 1.66 5.10 -1.31
N ARG A 200 0.98 5.29 -0.17
CA ARG A 200 -0.40 4.85 0.01
C ARG A 200 -1.37 5.91 -0.49
N SER A 201 -2.16 5.56 -1.50
CA SER A 201 -3.22 6.41 -2.01
C SER A 201 -4.35 5.56 -2.60
N VAL A 202 -5.21 5.03 -1.71
CA VAL A 202 -6.26 4.06 -2.09
C VAL A 202 -7.52 4.70 -2.65
N ALA A 203 -7.76 5.98 -2.41
CA ALA A 203 -8.96 6.69 -2.89
C ALA A 203 -8.79 7.30 -4.29
N SER A 204 -7.57 7.67 -4.67
CA SER A 204 -7.22 8.28 -5.95
C SER A 204 -5.79 7.92 -6.33
N SER A 205 -5.39 8.15 -7.58
CA SER A 205 -3.97 8.08 -7.94
C SER A 205 -3.17 9.11 -7.12
N PRO A 206 -1.89 8.85 -6.80
CA PRO A 206 -1.05 9.82 -6.10
C PRO A 206 -1.03 11.17 -6.83
N ASP A 207 -1.20 12.26 -6.08
CA ASP A 207 -1.04 13.63 -6.59
C ASP A 207 0.42 14.07 -6.49
N LEU A 208 1.30 13.27 -7.08
CA LEU A 208 2.73 13.48 -7.11
C LEU A 208 3.22 13.41 -8.56
N PRO A 209 4.31 14.14 -8.91
CA PRO A 209 4.95 13.98 -10.20
C PRO A 209 5.33 12.52 -10.43
N ARG A 210 5.18 12.06 -11.68
CA ARG A 210 5.66 10.73 -12.07
C ARG A 210 7.15 10.61 -11.75
N ARG A 211 7.57 9.49 -11.18
CA ARG A 211 8.91 9.23 -10.62
C ARG A 211 9.21 9.92 -9.28
N ALA A 212 8.22 10.54 -8.62
CA ALA A 212 8.38 10.96 -7.23
C ALA A 212 8.01 9.85 -6.23
N TRP A 213 7.67 8.66 -6.74
CA TRP A 213 7.41 7.44 -6.00
C TRP A 213 7.80 6.23 -6.87
N ASP A 214 8.14 5.13 -6.21
CA ASP A 214 8.55 3.87 -6.83
C ASP A 214 7.44 2.83 -6.74
N PHE A 215 6.76 2.77 -5.60
CA PHE A 215 5.65 1.86 -5.36
C PHE A 215 4.39 2.65 -5.00
N TRP A 216 3.25 2.12 -5.38
CA TRP A 216 1.95 2.69 -5.04
C TRP A 216 0.99 1.61 -4.55
N GLN A 217 0.56 1.71 -3.27
CA GLN A 217 -0.56 0.95 -2.74
C GLN A 217 -1.85 1.62 -3.18
N TYR A 218 -2.52 0.99 -4.15
CA TYR A 218 -3.66 1.58 -4.84
C TYR A 218 -5.02 1.08 -4.36
N SER A 219 -5.05 0.00 -3.58
CA SER A 219 -6.27 -0.59 -3.05
C SER A 219 -5.99 -1.33 -1.75
N ASP A 220 -6.93 -1.19 -0.81
CA ASP A 220 -7.05 -1.92 0.44
C ASP A 220 -8.36 -2.74 0.48
N ARG A 221 -8.94 -3.05 -0.68
CA ARG A 221 -10.26 -3.67 -0.82
C ARG A 221 -10.31 -4.74 -1.92
N ASP A 222 -9.17 -5.30 -2.26
CA ASP A 222 -9.11 -6.38 -3.23
C ASP A 222 -9.28 -7.74 -2.54
N HIS A 223 -9.70 -8.73 -3.33
CA HIS A 223 -9.78 -10.13 -2.92
C HIS A 223 -8.95 -10.95 -3.88
N LEU A 224 -8.10 -11.78 -3.34
CA LEU A 224 -7.36 -12.81 -4.04
C LEU A 224 -7.61 -14.16 -3.36
N ASP A 225 -7.36 -15.24 -4.07
CA ASP A 225 -7.41 -16.56 -3.49
C ASP A 225 -6.11 -16.88 -2.72
N GLY A 226 -6.20 -17.71 -1.68
CA GLY A 226 -5.03 -18.25 -1.01
C GLY A 226 -4.74 -17.68 0.38
N TYR A 227 -5.67 -16.97 1.02
CA TYR A 227 -5.59 -16.58 2.43
C TYR A 227 -6.96 -16.71 3.11
N ASP A 228 -6.98 -16.85 4.44
CA ASP A 228 -8.19 -17.13 5.22
C ASP A 228 -8.25 -16.42 6.58
N GLY A 229 -7.53 -15.29 6.73
CA GLY A 229 -7.43 -14.53 7.97
C GLY A 229 -8.68 -13.75 8.37
N GLU A 230 -8.52 -12.93 9.41
CA GLU A 230 -9.56 -12.01 9.89
C GLU A 230 -9.80 -10.87 8.90
N GLU A 231 -8.79 -10.48 8.13
CA GLU A 231 -8.89 -9.48 7.09
C GLU A 231 -9.42 -10.14 5.80
N GLU A 232 -10.61 -9.71 5.38
CA GLU A 232 -11.24 -10.22 4.16
C GLU A 232 -10.57 -9.68 2.88
N HIS A 233 -9.84 -8.57 3.00
CA HIS A 233 -9.24 -7.87 1.88
C HIS A 233 -7.72 -8.01 1.91
N ILE A 234 -7.11 -7.80 0.74
CA ILE A 234 -5.66 -7.75 0.58
C ILE A 234 -5.25 -6.45 -0.09
N ASP A 235 -4.15 -5.88 0.37
CA ASP A 235 -3.60 -4.65 -0.14
C ASP A 235 -2.86 -4.89 -1.45
N MET A 236 -3.22 -4.10 -2.47
CA MET A 236 -2.69 -4.23 -3.82
C MET A 236 -1.76 -3.08 -4.17
N ASN A 237 -0.66 -3.44 -4.77
CA ASN A 237 0.44 -2.55 -5.10
C ASN A 237 0.84 -2.63 -6.57
N VAL A 238 1.46 -1.55 -7.06
CA VAL A 238 2.18 -1.52 -8.33
C VAL A 238 3.55 -0.88 -8.13
N PHE A 239 4.49 -1.24 -9.02
CA PHE A 239 5.81 -0.61 -9.11
C PHE A 239 5.90 0.24 -10.38
N ASP A 240 6.46 1.48 -10.31
CA ASP A 240 6.64 2.37 -11.48
C ASP A 240 7.92 2.04 -12.25
N GLY A 241 7.99 0.83 -12.78
CA GLY A 241 9.11 0.34 -13.57
C GLY A 241 8.80 -1.00 -14.22
N THR A 242 9.81 -1.59 -14.82
CA THR A 242 9.75 -2.96 -15.33
C THR A 242 10.14 -3.98 -14.25
N LEU A 243 9.84 -5.25 -14.46
CA LEU A 243 10.29 -6.31 -13.56
C LEU A 243 11.82 -6.40 -13.47
N ASP A 244 12.54 -6.05 -14.54
CA ASP A 244 14.00 -6.00 -14.51
C ASP A 244 14.52 -4.80 -13.69
N ASP A 245 13.82 -3.66 -13.72
CA ASP A 245 14.12 -2.53 -12.83
C ASP A 245 13.88 -2.91 -11.35
N LEU A 246 12.80 -3.64 -11.06
CA LEU A 246 12.54 -4.12 -9.70
C LEU A 246 13.59 -5.14 -9.24
N ARG A 247 14.03 -6.04 -10.11
CA ARG A 247 15.14 -6.96 -9.81
C ARG A 247 16.46 -6.24 -9.55
N ALA A 248 16.69 -5.12 -10.22
CA ALA A 248 17.94 -4.36 -10.07
C ALA A 248 18.09 -3.70 -8.70
N VAL A 249 16.98 -3.48 -7.96
CA VAL A 249 17.00 -2.90 -6.60
C VAL A 249 17.06 -3.95 -5.49
N THR A 250 17.04 -5.25 -5.81
CA THR A 250 17.17 -6.31 -4.79
C THR A 250 18.57 -6.32 -4.14
N LEU A 251 18.62 -6.79 -2.91
CA LEU A 251 19.85 -6.96 -2.14
C LEU A 251 20.82 -7.93 -2.88
N ARG A 252 22.11 -7.68 -2.72
CA ARG A 252 23.20 -8.43 -3.40
C ARG A 252 23.87 -9.44 -2.48
#